data_08f45281ad466481f1a32b94d7d6408a
#
_entry.id   08f45281ad466481f1a32b94d7d6408a
#
_cell.length_a   1.000
_cell.length_b   1.000
_cell.length_c   1.000
_cell.angle_alpha   90.00
_cell.angle_beta   90.00
_cell.angle_gamma   90.00
#
_symmetry.space_group_name_H-M   'P 1'
#
loop_
_entity.id
_entity.type
_entity.pdbx_description
1 polymer ?
#
loop_
_entity_poly.entity_id
_entity_poly.type
_entity_poly.pdbx_seq_one_letter_code
_entity_poly.pdbx_strand_id
1 'polypeptide(L)'
;MQIAVPKEIKNHEYRVALTPTGARELVGRGHTVTVQAGAGEGAGFADAAYEAAGARLEADVARVWEGAELILKVKEPQAEEVARLKAGQTLFTYLHLAAEETLTRGLMESGATCIAYETITDRQGGLPLLAPMSTVAGRMAIQAGAHSLEKAQGGAGVLLPGVPGVAPAKVAVIGGGVVGENAARMALGLGAEVTVLDKSIPRLETLDDRYQGRMKTVFSTADAIDEAVRECDLIVGAVLIPGAAAPKLITREMLAEMKPGSVLVDVAIDQGGCFETSRATTHTDPTYIVDGIVHYCVANMPGAVARTSTQALTNATLPFVIALADKGWQQALADDPHFLPGLNVHDGRVTYQAVADAFGLESVDPASLVK
;
A
#
# COMPACT_ATOMS: atom_id res chain seq x y z
N MET A 1 0.74 -26.95 10.13
CA MET A 1 0.40 -26.38 8.79
C MET A 1 1.67 -26.23 7.95
N GLN A 2 1.59 -26.51 6.67
CA GLN A 2 2.67 -26.27 5.69
C GLN A 2 2.48 -24.86 5.11
N ILE A 3 3.42 -23.96 5.40
CA ILE A 3 3.34 -22.54 5.01
C ILE A 3 4.40 -22.29 3.95
N ALA A 4 4.02 -21.68 2.84
CA ALA A 4 4.94 -21.30 1.78
C ALA A 4 5.06 -19.77 1.63
N VAL A 5 6.27 -19.33 1.34
CA VAL A 5 6.61 -17.94 1.05
C VAL A 5 7.32 -17.89 -0.30
N PRO A 6 6.58 -17.78 -1.41
CA PRO A 6 7.20 -17.64 -2.72
C PRO A 6 7.89 -16.28 -2.87
N LYS A 7 8.85 -16.21 -3.79
CA LYS A 7 9.46 -14.95 -4.22
C LYS A 7 8.46 -14.15 -5.05
N GLU A 8 8.35 -12.85 -4.79
CA GLU A 8 7.55 -11.96 -5.60
C GLU A 8 8.13 -11.82 -7.01
N ILE A 9 7.28 -11.90 -8.02
CA ILE A 9 7.66 -11.85 -9.43
C ILE A 9 7.13 -10.62 -10.17
N LYS A 10 6.25 -9.83 -9.52
CA LYS A 10 5.77 -8.58 -10.08
C LYS A 10 6.92 -7.60 -10.25
N ASN A 11 6.93 -6.87 -11.36
CA ASN A 11 8.00 -5.91 -11.66
C ASN A 11 8.20 -4.89 -10.52
N HIS A 12 9.44 -4.67 -10.11
CA HIS A 12 9.82 -3.80 -8.98
C HIS A 12 9.15 -4.16 -7.63
N GLU A 13 8.78 -5.42 -7.44
CA GLU A 13 8.37 -5.91 -6.12
C GLU A 13 9.56 -6.64 -5.47
N TYR A 14 10.13 -6.00 -4.47
CA TYR A 14 11.32 -6.48 -3.74
C TYR A 14 11.00 -6.90 -2.31
N ARG A 15 9.74 -6.73 -1.87
CA ARG A 15 9.28 -7.15 -0.54
C ARG A 15 9.14 -8.66 -0.46
N VAL A 16 9.04 -9.17 0.77
CA VAL A 16 8.71 -10.56 1.05
C VAL A 16 7.63 -10.63 2.13
N ALA A 17 6.74 -11.61 2.04
CA ALA A 17 5.56 -11.68 2.92
C ALA A 17 5.87 -12.12 4.35
N LEU A 18 7.05 -12.65 4.61
CA LEU A 18 7.46 -13.11 5.93
C LEU A 18 8.94 -12.79 6.16
N THR A 19 9.26 -12.24 7.34
CA THR A 19 10.65 -12.03 7.76
C THR A 19 11.22 -13.30 8.41
N PRO A 20 12.56 -13.45 8.54
CA PRO A 20 13.15 -14.54 9.32
C PRO A 20 12.62 -14.59 10.77
N THR A 21 12.35 -13.46 11.38
CA THR A 21 11.72 -13.40 12.72
C THR A 21 10.32 -14.01 12.73
N GLY A 22 9.48 -13.67 11.73
CA GLY A 22 8.17 -14.28 11.58
C GLY A 22 8.23 -15.78 11.31
N ALA A 23 9.22 -16.23 10.49
CA ALA A 23 9.46 -17.65 10.24
C ALA A 23 9.79 -18.39 11.53
N ARG A 24 10.65 -17.81 12.38
CA ARG A 24 11.00 -18.39 13.71
C ARG A 24 9.78 -18.55 14.61
N GLU A 25 8.88 -17.55 14.64
CA GLU A 25 7.65 -17.62 15.42
C GLU A 25 6.75 -18.77 14.96
N LEU A 26 6.57 -18.95 13.67
CA LEU A 26 5.74 -20.02 13.10
C LEU A 26 6.36 -21.40 13.31
N VAL A 27 7.68 -21.55 13.10
CA VAL A 27 8.43 -22.79 13.35
C VAL A 27 8.37 -23.15 14.84
N GLY A 28 8.54 -22.17 15.73
CA GLY A 28 8.41 -22.37 17.18
C GLY A 28 7.04 -22.86 17.65
N ARG A 29 6.00 -22.62 16.84
CA ARG A 29 4.62 -23.12 17.04
C ARG A 29 4.36 -24.48 16.41
N GLY A 30 5.38 -25.09 15.80
CA GLY A 30 5.28 -26.42 15.18
C GLY A 30 4.82 -26.43 13.72
N HIS A 31 4.78 -25.27 13.05
CA HIS A 31 4.48 -25.20 11.62
C HIS A 31 5.75 -25.44 10.80
N THR A 32 5.59 -25.94 9.58
CA THR A 32 6.67 -26.02 8.60
C THR A 32 6.61 -24.79 7.71
N VAL A 33 7.69 -24.01 7.68
CA VAL A 33 7.80 -22.84 6.82
C VAL A 33 8.78 -23.13 5.70
N THR A 34 8.33 -23.06 4.45
CA THR A 34 9.14 -23.20 3.25
C THR A 34 9.25 -21.85 2.56
N VAL A 35 10.45 -21.33 2.38
CA VAL A 35 10.72 -20.05 1.72
C VAL A 35 11.40 -20.35 0.39
N GLN A 36 10.91 -19.74 -0.69
CA GLN A 36 11.60 -19.84 -1.97
C GLN A 36 12.99 -19.21 -1.87
N ALA A 37 14.01 -19.88 -2.34
CA ALA A 37 15.39 -19.37 -2.33
C ALA A 37 15.48 -17.99 -2.99
N GLY A 38 16.13 -17.05 -2.32
CA GLY A 38 16.28 -15.67 -2.75
C GLY A 38 15.01 -14.81 -2.57
N ALA A 39 13.92 -15.29 -1.94
CA ALA A 39 12.68 -14.51 -1.76
C ALA A 39 12.88 -13.26 -0.90
N GLY A 40 13.76 -13.32 0.11
CA GLY A 40 14.03 -12.22 1.03
C GLY A 40 15.13 -11.25 0.57
N GLU A 41 15.90 -11.58 -0.44
CA GLU A 41 17.10 -10.82 -0.83
C GLU A 41 16.82 -9.37 -1.17
N GLY A 42 15.73 -9.11 -1.93
CA GLY A 42 15.33 -7.76 -2.30
C GLY A 42 14.98 -6.87 -1.11
N ALA A 43 14.56 -7.47 0.01
CA ALA A 43 14.31 -6.78 1.28
C ALA A 43 15.51 -6.83 2.25
N GLY A 44 16.64 -7.39 1.81
CA GLY A 44 17.89 -7.51 2.59
C GLY A 44 17.83 -8.62 3.65
N PHE A 45 17.04 -9.67 3.42
CA PHE A 45 17.00 -10.89 4.23
C PHE A 45 17.61 -12.05 3.43
N ALA A 46 18.83 -12.44 3.79
CA ALA A 46 19.52 -13.55 3.14
C ALA A 46 18.88 -14.89 3.50
N ASP A 47 19.00 -15.87 2.60
CA ASP A 47 18.52 -17.24 2.77
C ASP A 47 19.00 -17.86 4.08
N ALA A 48 20.29 -17.70 4.43
CA ALA A 48 20.86 -18.20 5.67
C ALA A 48 20.14 -17.70 6.94
N ALA A 49 19.50 -16.51 6.89
CA ALA A 49 18.73 -16.00 8.02
C ALA A 49 17.40 -16.75 8.20
N TYR A 50 16.79 -17.23 7.13
CA TYR A 50 15.61 -18.08 7.18
C TYR A 50 15.97 -19.50 7.66
N GLU A 51 17.08 -20.08 7.19
CA GLU A 51 17.57 -21.37 7.70
C GLU A 51 17.87 -21.31 9.20
N ALA A 52 18.53 -20.25 9.66
CA ALA A 52 18.80 -20.01 11.08
C ALA A 52 17.52 -19.83 11.91
N ALA A 53 16.43 -19.39 11.29
CA ALA A 53 15.10 -19.30 11.88
C ALA A 53 14.34 -20.64 11.88
N GLY A 54 14.91 -21.70 11.28
CA GLY A 54 14.31 -23.04 11.19
C GLY A 54 13.40 -23.25 9.98
N ALA A 55 13.35 -22.29 9.04
CA ALA A 55 12.62 -22.45 7.79
C ALA A 55 13.43 -23.34 6.80
N ARG A 56 12.72 -23.96 5.88
CA ARG A 56 13.30 -24.71 4.76
C ARG A 56 13.42 -23.78 3.56
N LEU A 57 14.52 -23.90 2.82
CA LEU A 57 14.68 -23.25 1.52
C LEU A 57 14.33 -24.23 0.41
N GLU A 58 13.62 -23.73 -0.59
CA GLU A 58 13.29 -24.51 -1.78
C GLU A 58 13.54 -23.64 -3.03
N ALA A 59 14.36 -24.12 -3.94
CA ALA A 59 14.69 -23.41 -5.18
C ALA A 59 13.65 -23.66 -6.30
N ASP A 60 13.00 -24.82 -6.28
CA ASP A 60 11.97 -25.17 -7.25
C ASP A 60 10.64 -24.53 -6.88
N VAL A 61 10.24 -23.53 -7.68
CA VAL A 61 8.99 -22.80 -7.46
C VAL A 61 7.75 -23.72 -7.44
N ALA A 62 7.73 -24.78 -8.25
CA ALA A 62 6.60 -25.70 -8.27
C ALA A 62 6.46 -26.42 -6.92
N ARG A 63 7.58 -26.84 -6.31
CA ARG A 63 7.57 -27.47 -4.99
C ARG A 63 7.18 -26.54 -3.87
N VAL A 64 7.54 -25.25 -3.96
CA VAL A 64 7.09 -24.21 -2.99
C VAL A 64 5.59 -24.14 -2.94
N TRP A 65 4.92 -24.12 -4.11
CA TRP A 65 3.47 -23.98 -4.19
C TRP A 65 2.73 -25.29 -3.92
N GLU A 66 3.27 -26.40 -4.42
CA GLU A 66 2.55 -27.70 -4.41
C GLU A 66 2.33 -28.28 -3.01
N GLY A 67 3.27 -28.08 -2.10
CA GLY A 67 3.20 -28.60 -0.73
C GLY A 67 2.53 -27.66 0.28
N ALA A 68 2.06 -26.48 -0.14
CA ALA A 68 1.54 -25.47 0.75
C ALA A 68 0.07 -25.66 1.10
N GLU A 69 -0.27 -25.51 2.38
CA GLU A 69 -1.64 -25.33 2.87
C GLU A 69 -1.98 -23.83 2.98
N LEU A 70 -0.98 -22.99 3.37
CA LEU A 70 -1.07 -21.54 3.45
C LEU A 70 0.06 -20.90 2.65
N ILE A 71 -0.30 -20.05 1.71
CA ILE A 71 0.63 -19.31 0.85
C ILE A 71 0.59 -17.84 1.25
N LEU A 72 1.75 -17.29 1.61
CA LEU A 72 1.92 -15.91 2.01
C LEU A 72 2.60 -15.12 0.90
N LYS A 73 1.95 -14.08 0.42
CA LYS A 73 2.49 -13.14 -0.58
C LYS A 73 2.31 -11.69 -0.13
N VAL A 74 2.97 -10.80 -0.81
CA VAL A 74 2.78 -9.36 -0.66
C VAL A 74 1.78 -8.85 -1.69
N LYS A 75 2.03 -9.14 -2.98
CA LYS A 75 1.20 -8.68 -4.10
C LYS A 75 0.30 -9.80 -4.63
N GLU A 76 -0.71 -9.36 -5.35
CA GLU A 76 -1.62 -10.25 -6.08
C GLU A 76 -0.83 -11.23 -6.95
N PRO A 77 -1.26 -12.51 -7.00
CA PRO A 77 -0.58 -13.50 -7.80
C PRO A 77 -0.68 -13.16 -9.29
N GLN A 78 0.45 -13.33 -10.00
CA GLN A 78 0.50 -13.16 -11.44
C GLN A 78 -0.06 -14.41 -12.14
N ALA A 79 -0.38 -14.35 -13.43
CA ALA A 79 -1.05 -15.42 -14.16
C ALA A 79 -0.39 -16.80 -13.99
N GLU A 80 0.95 -16.86 -14.00
CA GLU A 80 1.69 -18.11 -13.79
C GLU A 80 1.61 -18.65 -12.35
N GLU A 81 1.39 -17.75 -11.36
CA GLU A 81 1.19 -18.10 -9.95
C GLU A 81 -0.26 -18.58 -9.72
N VAL A 82 -1.24 -17.92 -10.35
CA VAL A 82 -2.65 -18.37 -10.32
C VAL A 82 -2.77 -19.80 -10.85
N ALA A 83 -2.06 -20.14 -11.95
CA ALA A 83 -2.04 -21.48 -12.52
C ALA A 83 -1.46 -22.56 -11.58
N ARG A 84 -0.75 -22.17 -10.50
CA ARG A 84 -0.18 -23.09 -9.50
C ARG A 84 -1.11 -23.32 -8.32
N LEU A 85 -2.10 -22.43 -8.11
CA LEU A 85 -3.05 -22.54 -7.01
C LEU A 85 -3.97 -23.75 -7.20
N LYS A 86 -4.34 -24.38 -6.09
CA LYS A 86 -5.19 -25.56 -6.06
C LYS A 86 -6.29 -25.41 -5.01
N ALA A 87 -7.37 -26.10 -5.22
CA ALA A 87 -8.42 -26.26 -4.22
C ALA A 87 -7.84 -26.77 -2.89
N GLY A 88 -8.32 -26.23 -1.78
CA GLY A 88 -7.85 -26.55 -0.43
C GLY A 88 -6.65 -25.72 0.04
N GLN A 89 -5.99 -24.97 -0.83
CA GLN A 89 -4.95 -24.02 -0.43
C GLN A 89 -5.57 -22.69 0.01
N THR A 90 -4.93 -22.03 0.97
CA THR A 90 -5.27 -20.67 1.42
C THR A 90 -4.19 -19.70 0.93
N LEU A 91 -4.58 -18.67 0.20
CA LEU A 91 -3.73 -17.57 -0.21
C LEU A 91 -4.02 -16.34 0.65
N PHE A 92 -3.00 -15.75 1.26
CA PHE A 92 -3.11 -14.55 2.09
C PHE A 92 -2.16 -13.45 1.58
N THR A 93 -2.71 -12.38 1.01
CA THR A 93 -1.96 -11.35 0.26
C THR A 93 -2.83 -10.12 -0.02
N TYR A 94 -2.27 -9.03 -0.58
CA TYR A 94 -3.07 -8.04 -1.30
C TYR A 94 -3.61 -8.64 -2.59
N LEU A 95 -4.86 -8.38 -2.92
CA LEU A 95 -5.54 -8.92 -4.10
C LEU A 95 -6.05 -7.87 -5.07
N HIS A 96 -6.62 -6.78 -4.57
CA HIS A 96 -7.21 -5.67 -5.36
C HIS A 96 -8.19 -6.12 -6.45
N LEU A 97 -9.02 -7.14 -6.17
CA LEU A 97 -9.82 -7.87 -7.15
C LEU A 97 -10.82 -7.01 -7.91
N ALA A 98 -11.41 -5.99 -7.28
CA ALA A 98 -12.42 -5.15 -7.93
C ALA A 98 -11.89 -4.36 -9.17
N ALA A 99 -10.55 -4.29 -9.35
CA ALA A 99 -9.90 -3.66 -10.49
C ALA A 99 -9.41 -4.67 -11.55
N GLU A 100 -9.45 -6.00 -11.25
CA GLU A 100 -8.73 -7.02 -12.02
C GLU A 100 -9.63 -8.24 -12.31
N GLU A 101 -10.51 -8.15 -13.32
CA GLU A 101 -11.46 -9.19 -13.65
C GLU A 101 -10.78 -10.54 -13.98
N THR A 102 -9.70 -10.50 -14.78
CA THR A 102 -8.97 -11.71 -15.17
C THR A 102 -8.40 -12.45 -13.97
N LEU A 103 -7.83 -11.72 -13.02
CA LEU A 103 -7.32 -12.28 -11.77
C LEU A 103 -8.46 -12.87 -10.94
N THR A 104 -9.57 -12.15 -10.80
CA THR A 104 -10.73 -12.59 -10.03
C THR A 104 -11.26 -13.91 -10.56
N ARG A 105 -11.46 -14.03 -11.87
CA ARG A 105 -11.93 -15.27 -12.50
C ARG A 105 -10.92 -16.42 -12.36
N GLY A 106 -9.62 -16.14 -12.54
CA GLY A 106 -8.57 -17.14 -12.35
C GLY A 106 -8.51 -17.68 -10.92
N LEU A 107 -8.69 -16.83 -9.92
CA LEU A 107 -8.75 -17.26 -8.51
C LEU A 107 -10.02 -18.09 -8.22
N MET A 108 -11.16 -17.72 -8.80
CA MET A 108 -12.37 -18.56 -8.72
C MET A 108 -12.12 -19.93 -9.33
N GLU A 109 -11.55 -20.00 -10.53
CA GLU A 109 -11.26 -21.27 -11.24
C GLU A 109 -10.26 -22.16 -10.48
N SER A 110 -9.33 -21.58 -9.70
CA SER A 110 -8.36 -22.33 -8.90
C SER A 110 -9.00 -23.13 -7.77
N GLY A 111 -10.20 -22.75 -7.30
CA GLY A 111 -10.86 -23.34 -6.14
C GLY A 111 -10.18 -23.04 -4.79
N ALA A 112 -9.15 -22.19 -4.78
CA ALA A 112 -8.44 -21.81 -3.56
C ALA A 112 -9.27 -20.86 -2.67
N THR A 113 -8.87 -20.78 -1.40
CA THR A 113 -9.39 -19.78 -0.44
C THR A 113 -8.50 -18.56 -0.48
N CYS A 114 -9.02 -17.42 -0.92
CA CYS A 114 -8.24 -16.20 -1.08
C CYS A 114 -8.67 -15.13 -0.07
N ILE A 115 -7.74 -14.76 0.81
CA ILE A 115 -7.96 -13.80 1.89
C ILE A 115 -7.14 -12.56 1.58
N ALA A 116 -7.84 -11.42 1.38
CA ALA A 116 -7.24 -10.15 1.00
C ALA A 116 -6.83 -9.32 2.22
N TYR A 117 -5.63 -8.77 2.22
CA TYR A 117 -5.16 -7.87 3.27
C TYR A 117 -5.99 -6.60 3.36
N GLU A 118 -6.33 -6.01 2.21
CA GLU A 118 -6.94 -4.68 2.10
C GLU A 118 -8.42 -4.63 2.50
N THR A 119 -9.07 -5.77 2.70
CA THR A 119 -10.48 -5.83 3.10
C THR A 119 -10.68 -6.20 4.57
N ILE A 120 -9.59 -6.55 5.28
CA ILE A 120 -9.60 -6.77 6.73
C ILE A 120 -9.76 -5.44 7.43
N THR A 121 -10.69 -5.39 8.41
CA THR A 121 -11.00 -4.19 9.17
C THR A 121 -10.48 -4.26 10.61
N ASP A 122 -10.58 -3.17 11.33
CA ASP A 122 -10.44 -3.13 12.79
C ASP A 122 -11.73 -2.62 13.46
N ARG A 123 -11.75 -2.59 14.79
CA ARG A 123 -12.92 -2.16 15.59
C ARG A 123 -13.31 -0.71 15.36
N GLN A 124 -12.42 0.10 14.81
CA GLN A 124 -12.64 1.51 14.48
C GLN A 124 -13.03 1.71 13.01
N GLY A 125 -13.15 0.63 12.23
CA GLY A 125 -13.40 0.68 10.79
C GLY A 125 -12.17 1.04 9.95
N GLY A 126 -10.98 1.01 10.55
CA GLY A 126 -9.71 1.15 9.85
C GLY A 126 -9.33 -0.11 9.06
N LEU A 127 -8.30 0.00 8.24
CA LEU A 127 -7.74 -1.10 7.43
C LEU A 127 -6.32 -1.43 7.94
N PRO A 128 -6.19 -2.27 8.98
CA PRO A 128 -4.94 -2.45 9.72
C PRO A 128 -3.80 -3.02 8.88
N LEU A 129 -4.10 -3.78 7.82
CA LEU A 129 -3.08 -4.36 6.95
C LEU A 129 -2.74 -3.46 5.75
N LEU A 130 -3.61 -2.49 5.41
CA LEU A 130 -3.32 -1.46 4.41
C LEU A 130 -2.56 -0.26 5.03
N ALA A 131 -2.86 0.09 6.27
CA ALA A 131 -2.28 1.24 6.97
C ALA A 131 -0.74 1.28 6.98
N PRO A 132 0.01 0.16 7.15
CA PRO A 132 1.47 0.18 7.08
C PRO A 132 2.00 0.68 5.74
N MET A 133 1.40 0.25 4.63
CA MET A 133 1.83 0.69 3.29
C MET A 133 1.42 2.13 3.02
N SER A 134 0.26 2.56 3.48
CA SER A 134 -0.16 3.97 3.46
C SER A 134 0.80 4.86 4.27
N THR A 135 1.27 4.38 5.41
CA THR A 135 2.29 5.08 6.23
C THR A 135 3.61 5.22 5.47
N VAL A 136 4.09 4.15 4.85
CA VAL A 136 5.33 4.19 4.06
C VAL A 136 5.16 5.11 2.86
N ALA A 137 4.06 4.99 2.11
CA ALA A 137 3.80 5.83 0.93
C ALA A 137 3.77 7.32 1.27
N GLY A 138 3.07 7.70 2.35
CA GLY A 138 3.03 9.10 2.80
C GLY A 138 4.41 9.66 3.16
N ARG A 139 5.25 8.87 3.84
CA ARG A 139 6.62 9.27 4.18
C ARG A 139 7.51 9.37 2.95
N MET A 140 7.39 8.42 2.05
CA MET A 140 8.12 8.43 0.77
C MET A 140 7.73 9.59 -0.12
N ALA A 141 6.47 10.04 -0.10
CA ALA A 141 6.01 11.17 -0.89
C ALA A 141 6.87 12.43 -0.63
N ILE A 142 7.29 12.65 0.62
CA ILE A 142 8.14 13.79 0.96
C ILE A 142 9.60 13.53 0.58
N GLN A 143 10.12 12.31 0.75
CA GLN A 143 11.47 11.96 0.31
C GLN A 143 11.62 12.13 -1.21
N ALA A 144 10.68 11.59 -1.99
CA ALA A 144 10.66 11.70 -3.44
C ALA A 144 10.40 13.16 -3.90
N GLY A 145 9.45 13.85 -3.25
CA GLY A 145 9.14 15.25 -3.54
C GLY A 145 10.32 16.19 -3.29
N ALA A 146 11.02 16.01 -2.17
CA ALA A 146 12.22 16.79 -1.86
C ALA A 146 13.34 16.58 -2.90
N HIS A 147 13.58 15.34 -3.29
CA HIS A 147 14.54 15.03 -4.36
C HIS A 147 14.12 15.62 -5.70
N SER A 148 12.83 15.56 -6.03
CA SER A 148 12.30 16.10 -7.29
C SER A 148 12.35 17.63 -7.37
N LEU A 149 12.46 18.35 -6.24
CA LEU A 149 12.69 19.80 -6.20
C LEU A 149 14.11 20.22 -6.64
N GLU A 150 15.06 19.27 -6.70
CA GLU A 150 16.43 19.56 -7.13
C GLU A 150 16.49 19.91 -8.61
N LYS A 151 17.42 20.82 -8.99
CA LYS A 151 17.58 21.26 -10.40
C LYS A 151 17.85 20.12 -11.37
N ALA A 152 18.65 19.13 -10.97
CA ALA A 152 18.97 17.98 -11.82
C ALA A 152 17.74 17.11 -12.14
N GLN A 153 16.68 17.20 -11.32
CA GLN A 153 15.41 16.50 -11.51
C GLN A 153 14.35 17.33 -12.27
N GLY A 154 14.70 18.54 -12.72
CA GLY A 154 13.76 19.48 -13.34
C GLY A 154 13.04 20.39 -12.36
N GLY A 155 13.31 20.25 -11.07
CA GLY A 155 12.70 21.04 -10.00
C GLY A 155 13.14 22.48 -9.92
N ALA A 156 12.48 23.26 -9.06
CA ALA A 156 12.75 24.69 -8.86
C ALA A 156 14.12 24.99 -8.22
N GLY A 157 14.81 23.99 -7.67
CA GLY A 157 16.07 24.17 -6.94
C GLY A 157 15.84 24.69 -5.51
N VAL A 158 14.73 24.28 -4.91
CA VAL A 158 14.31 24.68 -3.55
C VAL A 158 14.68 23.58 -2.57
N LEU A 159 15.30 23.95 -1.46
CA LEU A 159 15.59 23.06 -0.34
C LEU A 159 14.43 23.13 0.67
N LEU A 160 13.85 21.98 1.02
CA LEU A 160 12.65 21.91 1.85
C LEU A 160 12.77 22.69 3.17
N PRO A 161 13.83 22.52 3.99
CA PRO A 161 13.97 23.27 5.25
C PRO A 161 14.42 24.73 5.10
N GLY A 162 14.76 25.19 3.90
CA GLY A 162 15.50 26.42 3.75
C GLY A 162 16.87 26.38 4.43
N VAL A 163 17.46 27.53 4.71
CA VAL A 163 18.70 27.70 5.53
C VAL A 163 18.61 29.04 6.27
N PRO A 164 19.45 29.31 7.27
CA PRO A 164 19.46 30.61 7.93
C PRO A 164 19.50 31.77 6.94
N GLY A 165 18.48 32.63 6.99
CA GLY A 165 18.28 33.74 6.05
C GLY A 165 17.50 33.41 4.79
N VAL A 166 17.13 32.15 4.56
CA VAL A 166 16.26 31.71 3.43
C VAL A 166 15.07 30.92 4.00
N ALA A 167 13.86 31.34 3.68
CA ALA A 167 12.63 30.70 4.13
C ALA A 167 12.54 29.23 3.66
N PRO A 168 11.87 28.37 4.44
CA PRO A 168 11.60 26.99 4.01
C PRO A 168 10.60 26.94 2.84
N ALA A 169 10.58 25.81 2.15
CA ALA A 169 9.58 25.51 1.14
C ALA A 169 8.18 25.41 1.76
N LYS A 170 7.17 25.77 0.97
CA LYS A 170 5.77 25.55 1.29
C LYS A 170 5.31 24.21 0.73
N VAL A 171 4.72 23.37 1.59
CA VAL A 171 4.21 22.04 1.25
C VAL A 171 2.72 21.99 1.54
N ALA A 172 1.92 21.67 0.54
CA ALA A 172 0.50 21.35 0.73
C ALA A 172 0.27 19.83 0.66
N VAL A 173 -0.59 19.32 1.54
CA VAL A 173 -1.04 17.94 1.51
C VAL A 173 -2.56 17.94 1.38
N ILE A 174 -3.08 17.41 0.28
CA ILE A 174 -4.51 17.32 0.02
C ILE A 174 -5.01 15.95 0.44
N GLY A 175 -5.78 15.89 1.53
CA GLY A 175 -6.23 14.69 2.21
C GLY A 175 -5.44 14.43 3.49
N GLY A 176 -6.08 14.51 4.65
CA GLY A 176 -5.49 14.32 5.97
C GLY A 176 -5.56 12.87 6.51
N GLY A 177 -5.83 11.88 5.66
CA GLY A 177 -5.87 10.46 6.03
C GLY A 177 -4.51 9.90 6.47
N VAL A 178 -4.36 8.57 6.51
CA VAL A 178 -3.10 7.92 6.93
C VAL A 178 -1.92 8.37 6.07
N VAL A 179 -2.08 8.37 4.75
CA VAL A 179 -1.05 8.84 3.79
C VAL A 179 -0.69 10.29 4.07
N GLY A 180 -1.71 11.17 4.06
CA GLY A 180 -1.48 12.61 4.15
C GLY A 180 -0.91 13.05 5.49
N GLU A 181 -1.37 12.49 6.60
CA GLU A 181 -0.76 12.77 7.92
C GLU A 181 0.72 12.38 7.95
N ASN A 182 1.08 11.22 7.39
CA ASN A 182 2.48 10.79 7.36
C ASN A 182 3.32 11.66 6.42
N ALA A 183 2.77 12.12 5.29
CA ALA A 183 3.43 13.10 4.43
C ALA A 183 3.64 14.43 5.18
N ALA A 184 2.57 15.00 5.74
CA ALA A 184 2.64 16.25 6.49
C ALA A 184 3.63 16.19 7.66
N ARG A 185 3.62 15.08 8.42
CA ARG A 185 4.57 14.83 9.51
C ARG A 185 6.01 14.83 9.05
N MET A 186 6.31 14.22 7.90
CA MET A 186 7.69 14.20 7.37
C MET A 186 8.11 15.57 6.86
N ALA A 187 7.25 16.27 6.11
CA ALA A 187 7.53 17.63 5.66
C ALA A 187 7.82 18.58 6.84
N LEU A 188 6.98 18.50 7.88
CA LEU A 188 7.15 19.25 9.13
C LEU A 188 8.47 18.87 9.84
N GLY A 189 8.79 17.57 9.89
CA GLY A 189 10.04 17.06 10.47
C GLY A 189 11.29 17.52 9.72
N LEU A 190 11.18 17.75 8.42
CA LEU A 190 12.24 18.35 7.59
C LEU A 190 12.28 19.89 7.69
N GLY A 191 11.37 20.52 8.41
CA GLY A 191 11.36 21.96 8.62
C GLY A 191 10.64 22.78 7.54
N ALA A 192 9.83 22.16 6.70
CA ALA A 192 8.98 22.85 5.73
C ALA A 192 7.80 23.59 6.40
N GLU A 193 7.26 24.59 5.72
CA GLU A 193 5.96 25.19 6.07
C GLU A 193 4.84 24.29 5.49
N VAL A 194 4.03 23.70 6.38
CA VAL A 194 3.08 22.63 5.97
C VAL A 194 1.64 23.09 6.15
N THR A 195 0.83 22.86 5.10
CA THR A 195 -0.63 23.02 5.12
C THR A 195 -1.29 21.70 4.75
N VAL A 196 -2.24 21.23 5.57
CA VAL A 196 -3.07 20.05 5.28
C VAL A 196 -4.49 20.51 4.95
N LEU A 197 -4.99 20.06 3.81
CA LEU A 197 -6.36 20.31 3.37
C LEU A 197 -7.19 19.03 3.49
N ASP A 198 -8.30 19.08 4.23
CA ASP A 198 -9.24 17.96 4.34
C ASP A 198 -10.69 18.48 4.41
N LYS A 199 -11.66 17.65 4.04
CA LYS A 199 -13.09 17.96 4.16
C LYS A 199 -13.69 17.57 5.52
N SER A 200 -12.97 16.80 6.32
CA SER A 200 -13.41 16.33 7.64
C SER A 200 -12.91 17.27 8.74
N ILE A 201 -13.79 18.11 9.29
CA ILE A 201 -13.46 18.97 10.43
C ILE A 201 -12.93 18.14 11.61
N PRO A 202 -13.53 17.01 12.03
CA PRO A 202 -12.98 16.19 13.11
C PRO A 202 -11.58 15.68 12.82
N ARG A 203 -11.26 15.44 11.54
CA ARG A 203 -9.89 15.06 11.17
C ARG A 203 -8.91 16.22 11.28
N LEU A 204 -9.31 17.41 10.84
CA LEU A 204 -8.50 18.62 10.99
C LEU A 204 -8.26 18.95 12.46
N GLU A 205 -9.26 18.86 13.33
CA GLU A 205 -9.13 19.02 14.78
C GLU A 205 -8.10 18.02 15.36
N THR A 206 -8.20 16.73 14.98
CA THR A 206 -7.23 15.72 15.42
C THR A 206 -5.79 16.07 15.02
N LEU A 207 -5.60 16.62 13.82
CA LEU A 207 -4.29 17.04 13.34
C LEU A 207 -3.79 18.29 14.07
N ASP A 208 -4.66 19.28 14.27
CA ASP A 208 -4.33 20.50 14.98
C ASP A 208 -3.89 20.20 16.43
N ASP A 209 -4.67 19.42 17.15
CA ASP A 209 -4.36 18.98 18.52
C ASP A 209 -3.03 18.21 18.58
N ARG A 210 -2.83 17.26 17.65
CA ARG A 210 -1.63 16.41 17.64
C ARG A 210 -0.36 17.18 17.36
N TYR A 211 -0.43 18.17 16.47
CA TYR A 211 0.74 18.93 16.02
C TYR A 211 0.81 20.33 16.60
N GLN A 212 -0.15 20.70 17.46
CA GLN A 212 -0.14 21.93 18.28
C GLN A 212 0.10 23.20 17.44
N GLY A 213 -0.62 23.33 16.33
CA GLY A 213 -0.53 24.47 15.42
C GLY A 213 0.78 24.56 14.60
N ARG A 214 1.65 23.54 14.67
CA ARG A 214 2.91 23.52 13.91
C ARG A 214 2.69 23.25 12.41
N MET A 215 1.54 22.72 12.03
CA MET A 215 1.05 22.66 10.64
C MET A 215 -0.29 23.41 10.55
N LYS A 216 -0.54 24.05 9.42
CA LYS A 216 -1.82 24.68 9.14
C LYS A 216 -2.82 23.61 8.74
N THR A 217 -4.04 23.71 9.27
CA THR A 217 -5.17 22.87 8.90
C THR A 217 -6.21 23.71 8.21
N VAL A 218 -6.62 23.33 7.00
CA VAL A 218 -7.53 24.12 6.16
C VAL A 218 -8.66 23.23 5.63
N PHE A 219 -9.89 23.71 5.67
CA PHE A 219 -11.02 23.02 5.06
C PHE A 219 -10.86 23.05 3.54
N SER A 220 -10.89 21.87 2.90
CA SER A 220 -10.61 21.69 1.48
C SER A 220 -11.76 22.19 0.61
N THR A 221 -11.68 23.45 0.21
CA THR A 221 -12.53 24.07 -0.83
C THR A 221 -11.75 24.19 -2.14
N ALA A 222 -12.43 24.53 -3.24
CA ALA A 222 -11.76 24.85 -4.49
C ALA A 222 -10.79 26.03 -4.32
N ASP A 223 -11.24 27.11 -3.67
CA ASP A 223 -10.41 28.30 -3.42
C ASP A 223 -9.15 27.99 -2.60
N ALA A 224 -9.27 27.11 -1.59
CA ALA A 224 -8.13 26.70 -0.78
C ALA A 224 -7.12 25.85 -1.58
N ILE A 225 -7.60 25.05 -2.52
CA ILE A 225 -6.74 24.29 -3.44
C ILE A 225 -6.05 25.25 -4.42
N ASP A 226 -6.76 26.22 -4.98
CA ASP A 226 -6.21 27.25 -5.86
C ASP A 226 -5.11 28.08 -5.16
N GLU A 227 -5.32 28.44 -3.90
CA GLU A 227 -4.29 29.11 -3.10
C GLU A 227 -3.05 28.22 -2.91
N ALA A 228 -3.26 26.95 -2.57
CA ALA A 228 -2.16 25.99 -2.42
C ALA A 228 -1.36 25.81 -3.73
N VAL A 229 -2.05 25.76 -4.87
CA VAL A 229 -1.46 25.65 -6.21
C VAL A 229 -0.53 26.82 -6.50
N ARG A 230 -0.96 28.06 -6.18
CA ARG A 230 -0.15 29.28 -6.43
C ARG A 230 1.03 29.41 -5.46
N GLU A 231 0.87 28.95 -4.22
CA GLU A 231 1.85 29.26 -3.17
C GLU A 231 2.85 28.16 -2.88
N CYS A 232 2.51 26.90 -3.14
CA CYS A 232 3.34 25.78 -2.71
C CYS A 232 4.42 25.40 -3.72
N ASP A 233 5.51 24.87 -3.19
CA ASP A 233 6.64 24.35 -3.96
C ASP A 233 6.49 22.84 -4.18
N LEU A 234 5.78 22.16 -3.24
CA LEU A 234 5.47 20.73 -3.28
C LEU A 234 4.01 20.51 -2.88
N ILE A 235 3.26 19.78 -3.69
CA ILE A 235 1.89 19.37 -3.37
C ILE A 235 1.81 17.84 -3.38
N VAL A 236 1.27 17.26 -2.30
CA VAL A 236 1.03 15.82 -2.18
C VAL A 236 -0.46 15.54 -2.27
N GLY A 237 -0.86 14.77 -3.27
CA GLY A 237 -2.21 14.23 -3.42
C GLY A 237 -2.36 12.94 -2.63
N ALA A 238 -3.17 12.96 -1.58
CA ALA A 238 -3.34 11.86 -0.62
C ALA A 238 -4.82 11.54 -0.35
N VAL A 239 -5.70 11.82 -1.31
CA VAL A 239 -7.13 11.54 -1.20
C VAL A 239 -7.41 10.12 -1.67
N LEU A 240 -7.99 9.32 -0.79
CA LEU A 240 -8.45 7.97 -1.06
C LEU A 240 -9.96 7.89 -0.80
N ILE A 241 -10.71 7.44 -1.80
CA ILE A 241 -12.14 7.13 -1.65
C ILE A 241 -12.26 5.60 -1.77
N PRO A 242 -12.62 4.89 -0.68
CA PRO A 242 -12.77 3.45 -0.74
C PRO A 242 -13.76 3.01 -1.84
N GLY A 243 -13.30 2.14 -2.74
CA GLY A 243 -14.14 1.59 -3.81
C GLY A 243 -14.48 2.54 -4.97
N ALA A 244 -13.89 3.75 -5.03
CA ALA A 244 -14.12 4.71 -6.10
C ALA A 244 -12.82 5.32 -6.63
N ALA A 245 -12.87 5.89 -7.83
CA ALA A 245 -11.77 6.66 -8.38
C ALA A 245 -11.53 7.95 -7.56
N ALA A 246 -10.27 8.34 -7.44
CA ALA A 246 -9.91 9.60 -6.79
C ALA A 246 -10.49 10.80 -7.60
N PRO A 247 -11.03 11.83 -6.92
CA PRO A 247 -11.50 13.03 -7.62
C PRO A 247 -10.32 13.82 -8.19
N LYS A 248 -10.50 14.45 -9.35
CA LYS A 248 -9.49 15.33 -9.93
C LYS A 248 -9.54 16.70 -9.25
N LEU A 249 -8.57 16.95 -8.37
CA LEU A 249 -8.52 18.13 -7.49
C LEU A 249 -7.66 19.26 -8.06
N ILE A 250 -6.64 18.93 -8.86
CA ILE A 250 -5.81 19.89 -9.60
C ILE A 250 -6.01 19.62 -11.08
N THR A 251 -6.53 20.63 -11.80
CA THR A 251 -6.76 20.56 -13.24
C THR A 251 -5.49 20.95 -14.00
N ARG A 252 -5.44 20.66 -15.30
CA ARG A 252 -4.32 21.08 -16.15
C ARG A 252 -4.19 22.61 -16.23
N GLU A 253 -5.30 23.31 -16.22
CA GLU A 253 -5.32 24.78 -16.28
C GLU A 253 -4.63 25.39 -15.05
N MET A 254 -4.82 24.80 -13.87
CA MET A 254 -4.21 25.25 -12.62
C MET A 254 -2.67 25.15 -12.64
N LEU A 255 -2.09 24.26 -13.47
CA LEU A 255 -0.62 24.15 -13.58
C LEU A 255 0.02 25.45 -14.05
N ALA A 256 -0.68 26.25 -14.85
CA ALA A 256 -0.19 27.54 -15.33
C ALA A 256 -0.02 28.58 -14.21
N GLU A 257 -0.70 28.39 -13.08
CA GLU A 257 -0.60 29.26 -11.89
C GLU A 257 0.46 28.79 -10.89
N MET A 258 0.99 27.56 -11.07
CA MET A 258 2.05 27.01 -10.21
C MET A 258 3.40 27.69 -10.49
N LYS A 259 4.25 27.70 -9.49
CA LYS A 259 5.63 28.14 -9.64
C LYS A 259 6.38 27.16 -10.56
N PRO A 260 7.12 27.62 -11.58
CA PRO A 260 7.90 26.73 -12.45
C PRO A 260 8.87 25.84 -11.68
N GLY A 261 8.83 24.55 -11.95
CA GLY A 261 9.65 23.55 -11.24
C GLY A 261 9.08 23.10 -9.90
N SER A 262 7.86 23.51 -9.55
CA SER A 262 7.12 22.90 -8.44
C SER A 262 6.87 21.42 -8.69
N VAL A 263 6.61 20.67 -7.63
CA VAL A 263 6.46 19.22 -7.68
C VAL A 263 5.08 18.79 -7.23
N LEU A 264 4.46 17.92 -8.01
CA LEU A 264 3.24 17.19 -7.68
C LEU A 264 3.57 15.73 -7.40
N VAL A 265 3.27 15.25 -6.20
CA VAL A 265 3.38 13.84 -5.83
C VAL A 265 1.98 13.26 -5.67
N ASP A 266 1.59 12.36 -6.56
CA ASP A 266 0.28 11.73 -6.53
C ASP A 266 0.34 10.34 -5.90
N VAL A 267 0.02 10.23 -4.62
CA VAL A 267 0.00 8.94 -3.92
C VAL A 267 -1.29 8.16 -4.22
N ALA A 268 -2.32 8.84 -4.69
CA ALA A 268 -3.59 8.22 -5.09
C ALA A 268 -3.55 7.59 -6.50
N ILE A 269 -2.37 7.50 -7.11
CA ILE A 269 -2.21 7.08 -8.51
C ILE A 269 -2.78 5.69 -8.78
N ASP A 270 -2.72 4.76 -7.82
CA ASP A 270 -3.30 3.41 -7.93
C ASP A 270 -4.84 3.44 -8.09
N GLN A 271 -5.48 4.56 -7.75
CA GLN A 271 -6.92 4.83 -7.95
C GLN A 271 -7.18 5.86 -9.05
N GLY A 272 -6.29 5.96 -10.02
CA GLY A 272 -6.40 6.88 -11.16
C GLY A 272 -5.82 8.28 -10.91
N GLY A 273 -5.30 8.55 -9.71
CA GLY A 273 -4.69 9.82 -9.32
C GLY A 273 -5.67 10.96 -9.08
N CYS A 274 -5.31 11.88 -8.21
CA CYS A 274 -6.13 13.06 -7.86
C CYS A 274 -5.74 14.35 -8.62
N PHE A 275 -4.82 14.29 -9.56
CA PHE A 275 -4.53 15.38 -10.48
C PHE A 275 -4.94 14.98 -11.90
N GLU A 276 -5.44 15.92 -12.68
CA GLU A 276 -5.91 15.67 -14.05
C GLU A 276 -4.77 15.15 -14.94
N THR A 277 -3.58 15.70 -14.74
CA THR A 277 -2.36 15.36 -15.50
C THR A 277 -1.61 14.16 -14.97
N SER A 278 -2.11 13.49 -13.91
CA SER A 278 -1.50 12.29 -13.35
C SER A 278 -1.60 11.11 -14.31
N ARG A 279 -0.47 10.45 -14.51
CA ARG A 279 -0.37 9.14 -15.15
C ARG A 279 0.60 8.26 -14.36
N ALA A 280 0.29 6.99 -14.24
CA ALA A 280 1.14 6.05 -13.50
C ALA A 280 2.55 5.98 -14.10
N THR A 281 3.54 6.01 -13.22
CA THR A 281 4.96 5.81 -13.53
C THR A 281 5.52 4.62 -12.75
N THR A 282 6.76 4.27 -13.03
CA THR A 282 7.45 3.15 -12.36
C THR A 282 8.72 3.65 -11.65
N HIS A 283 9.31 2.81 -10.81
CA HIS A 283 10.58 3.14 -10.16
C HIS A 283 11.76 3.30 -11.15
N THR A 284 11.65 2.77 -12.36
CA THR A 284 12.68 2.94 -13.42
C THR A 284 12.63 4.34 -14.04
N ASP A 285 11.44 4.88 -14.24
CA ASP A 285 11.20 6.23 -14.79
C ASP A 285 10.14 6.92 -13.93
N PRO A 286 10.54 7.47 -12.77
CA PRO A 286 9.60 7.84 -11.71
C PRO A 286 8.91 9.18 -11.93
N THR A 287 9.48 10.06 -12.76
CA THR A 287 8.98 11.43 -12.93
C THR A 287 8.75 11.78 -14.39
N TYR A 288 7.92 12.77 -14.64
CA TYR A 288 7.75 13.45 -15.92
C TYR A 288 7.37 14.90 -15.69
N ILE A 289 7.51 15.73 -16.73
CA ILE A 289 7.20 17.15 -16.64
C ILE A 289 6.01 17.47 -17.55
N VAL A 290 5.03 18.20 -17.01
CA VAL A 290 3.90 18.77 -17.74
C VAL A 290 3.84 20.27 -17.45
N ASP A 291 3.86 21.08 -18.47
CA ASP A 291 3.75 22.53 -18.39
C ASP A 291 4.73 23.16 -17.37
N GLY A 292 5.95 22.59 -17.27
CA GLY A 292 7.03 23.04 -16.38
C GLY A 292 6.91 22.53 -14.92
N ILE A 293 5.93 21.67 -14.61
CA ILE A 293 5.70 21.10 -13.28
C ILE A 293 6.12 19.63 -13.26
N VAL A 294 6.93 19.27 -12.27
CA VAL A 294 7.42 17.88 -12.11
C VAL A 294 6.33 17.03 -11.45
N HIS A 295 6.05 15.89 -12.05
CA HIS A 295 5.09 14.91 -11.52
C HIS A 295 5.83 13.66 -11.08
N TYR A 296 5.58 13.21 -9.86
CA TYR A 296 5.98 11.92 -9.32
C TYR A 296 4.72 11.10 -9.02
N CYS A 297 4.45 10.10 -9.85
CA CYS A 297 3.21 9.32 -9.82
C CYS A 297 3.52 7.80 -9.85
N VAL A 298 4.51 7.37 -9.07
CA VAL A 298 4.94 5.98 -9.05
C VAL A 298 3.89 5.11 -8.38
N ALA A 299 3.35 4.16 -9.13
CA ALA A 299 2.55 3.08 -8.57
C ALA A 299 3.41 2.20 -7.66
N ASN A 300 2.85 1.75 -6.54
CA ASN A 300 3.58 0.91 -5.57
C ASN A 300 4.81 1.60 -4.94
N MET A 301 4.68 2.88 -4.55
CA MET A 301 5.76 3.61 -3.84
C MET A 301 6.45 2.78 -2.74
N PRO A 302 5.73 2.02 -1.88
CA PRO A 302 6.37 1.23 -0.82
C PRO A 302 7.36 0.18 -1.30
N GLY A 303 7.27 -0.27 -2.55
CA GLY A 303 8.20 -1.22 -3.15
C GLY A 303 9.65 -0.72 -3.22
N ALA A 304 9.85 0.60 -3.37
CA ALA A 304 11.19 1.20 -3.42
C ALA A 304 11.97 1.08 -2.11
N VAL A 305 11.29 0.95 -0.99
CA VAL A 305 11.92 0.81 0.35
C VAL A 305 11.56 -0.55 0.95
N ALA A 306 11.84 -1.60 0.18
CA ALA A 306 11.39 -2.96 0.43
C ALA A 306 11.72 -3.47 1.84
N ARG A 307 12.90 -3.14 2.40
CA ARG A 307 13.27 -3.54 3.76
C ARG A 307 12.33 -2.97 4.82
N THR A 308 12.09 -1.66 4.78
CA THR A 308 11.16 -0.98 5.71
C THR A 308 9.73 -1.47 5.51
N SER A 309 9.30 -1.57 4.26
CA SER A 309 7.95 -2.00 3.89
C SER A 309 7.67 -3.44 4.29
N THR A 310 8.62 -4.35 4.09
CA THR A 310 8.51 -5.74 4.55
C THR A 310 8.33 -5.82 6.06
N GLN A 311 9.20 -5.14 6.83
CA GLN A 311 9.10 -5.15 8.28
C GLN A 311 7.78 -4.55 8.78
N ALA A 312 7.36 -3.42 8.20
CA ALA A 312 6.11 -2.77 8.58
C ALA A 312 4.89 -3.64 8.26
N LEU A 313 4.86 -4.27 7.08
CA LEU A 313 3.78 -5.15 6.66
C LEU A 313 3.75 -6.41 7.51
N THR A 314 4.88 -7.11 7.66
CA THR A 314 4.93 -8.39 8.37
C THR A 314 4.64 -8.24 9.86
N ASN A 315 4.99 -7.11 10.49
CA ASN A 315 4.57 -6.82 11.86
C ASN A 315 3.04 -6.73 12.00
N ALA A 316 2.36 -6.21 10.98
CA ALA A 316 0.91 -6.12 10.98
C ALA A 316 0.23 -7.45 10.60
N THR A 317 0.79 -8.21 9.63
CA THR A 317 0.18 -9.44 9.14
C THR A 317 0.44 -10.64 10.05
N LEU A 318 1.56 -10.67 10.79
CA LEU A 318 1.97 -11.83 11.58
C LEU A 318 0.90 -12.36 12.56
N PRO A 319 0.15 -11.54 13.31
CA PRO A 319 -0.93 -12.04 14.16
C PRO A 319 -2.00 -12.80 13.39
N PHE A 320 -2.36 -12.35 12.20
CA PHE A 320 -3.34 -13.00 11.31
C PHE A 320 -2.76 -14.29 10.73
N VAL A 321 -1.49 -14.27 10.30
CA VAL A 321 -0.79 -15.47 9.81
C VAL A 321 -0.75 -16.55 10.90
N ILE A 322 -0.46 -16.20 12.15
CA ILE A 322 -0.47 -17.11 13.28
C ILE A 322 -1.87 -17.69 13.48
N ALA A 323 -2.92 -16.85 13.44
CA ALA A 323 -4.30 -17.32 13.58
C ALA A 323 -4.68 -18.31 12.48
N LEU A 324 -4.32 -18.01 11.21
CA LEU A 324 -4.54 -18.92 10.07
C LEU A 324 -3.76 -20.24 10.24
N ALA A 325 -2.51 -20.16 10.68
CA ALA A 325 -1.64 -21.31 10.84
C ALA A 325 -2.09 -22.23 11.97
N ASP A 326 -2.44 -21.67 13.13
CA ASP A 326 -2.80 -22.42 14.33
C ASP A 326 -4.20 -23.04 14.22
N LYS A 327 -5.17 -22.34 13.61
CA LYS A 327 -6.60 -22.68 13.64
C LYS A 327 -7.18 -23.13 12.31
N GLY A 328 -6.49 -22.85 11.19
CA GLY A 328 -7.07 -22.90 9.84
C GLY A 328 -7.96 -21.69 9.55
N TRP A 329 -8.21 -21.42 8.28
CA TRP A 329 -8.89 -20.20 7.85
C TRP A 329 -10.33 -20.10 8.38
N GLN A 330 -11.10 -21.19 8.42
CA GLN A 330 -12.49 -21.17 8.89
C GLN A 330 -12.61 -20.69 10.32
N GLN A 331 -11.86 -21.32 11.24
CA GLN A 331 -11.91 -20.98 12.65
C GLN A 331 -11.28 -19.60 12.92
N ALA A 332 -10.20 -19.24 12.20
CA ALA A 332 -9.57 -17.93 12.34
C ALA A 332 -10.52 -16.79 11.99
N LEU A 333 -11.31 -16.94 10.90
CA LEU A 333 -12.27 -15.95 10.46
C LEU A 333 -13.56 -15.97 11.33
N ALA A 334 -13.98 -17.12 11.81
CA ALA A 334 -15.13 -17.24 12.72
C ALA A 334 -14.87 -16.55 14.07
N ASP A 335 -13.64 -16.60 14.56
CA ASP A 335 -13.25 -16.01 15.84
C ASP A 335 -13.16 -14.48 15.82
N ASP A 336 -12.97 -13.88 14.64
CA ASP A 336 -12.79 -12.44 14.49
C ASP A 336 -13.67 -11.87 13.37
N PRO A 337 -14.77 -11.16 13.73
CA PRO A 337 -15.66 -10.55 12.74
C PRO A 337 -14.98 -9.46 11.91
N HIS A 338 -13.83 -8.92 12.34
CA HIS A 338 -13.04 -7.94 11.58
C HIS A 338 -12.08 -8.61 10.62
N PHE A 339 -11.72 -9.87 10.83
CA PHE A 339 -10.94 -10.67 9.90
C PHE A 339 -11.82 -11.25 8.78
N LEU A 340 -13.08 -11.55 9.08
CA LEU A 340 -14.03 -12.17 8.14
C LEU A 340 -14.16 -11.45 6.76
N PRO A 341 -14.21 -10.10 6.68
CA PRO A 341 -14.24 -9.40 5.40
C PRO A 341 -12.99 -9.62 4.52
N GLY A 342 -11.92 -10.16 5.10
CA GLY A 342 -10.72 -10.59 4.36
C GLY A 342 -11.01 -11.69 3.36
N LEU A 343 -12.00 -12.55 3.58
CA LEU A 343 -12.37 -13.61 2.64
C LEU A 343 -12.98 -12.98 1.40
N ASN A 344 -12.30 -13.09 0.26
CA ASN A 344 -12.74 -12.49 -1.00
C ASN A 344 -13.17 -13.54 -2.03
N VAL A 345 -12.51 -14.72 -2.05
CA VAL A 345 -12.86 -15.85 -2.93
C VAL A 345 -12.72 -17.14 -2.14
N HIS A 346 -13.68 -18.05 -2.32
CA HIS A 346 -13.62 -19.40 -1.76
C HIS A 346 -14.39 -20.38 -2.66
N ASP A 347 -13.75 -21.49 -2.99
CA ASP A 347 -14.34 -22.61 -3.75
C ASP A 347 -15.14 -22.13 -4.97
N GLY A 348 -14.50 -21.33 -5.83
CA GLY A 348 -15.08 -20.83 -7.06
C GLY A 348 -16.08 -19.68 -6.91
N ARG A 349 -16.29 -19.15 -5.70
CA ARG A 349 -17.30 -18.12 -5.42
C ARG A 349 -16.66 -16.85 -4.86
N VAL A 350 -17.16 -15.70 -5.31
CA VAL A 350 -16.82 -14.40 -4.72
C VAL A 350 -17.59 -14.22 -3.41
N THR A 351 -16.94 -13.72 -2.39
CA THR A 351 -17.51 -13.50 -1.05
C THR A 351 -17.47 -12.04 -0.60
N TYR A 352 -16.83 -11.17 -1.38
CA TYR A 352 -16.75 -9.74 -1.10
C TYR A 352 -17.62 -8.95 -2.09
N GLN A 353 -18.64 -8.26 -1.56
CA GLN A 353 -19.69 -7.64 -2.36
C GLN A 353 -19.15 -6.65 -3.40
N ALA A 354 -18.18 -5.80 -3.05
CA ALA A 354 -17.63 -4.81 -3.98
C ALA A 354 -16.94 -5.45 -5.20
N VAL A 355 -16.36 -6.65 -5.06
CA VAL A 355 -15.79 -7.41 -6.17
C VAL A 355 -16.89 -7.99 -7.05
N ALA A 356 -17.95 -8.52 -6.45
CA ALA A 356 -19.09 -9.03 -7.19
C ALA A 356 -19.78 -7.93 -8.00
N ASP A 357 -20.02 -6.77 -7.39
CA ASP A 357 -20.64 -5.61 -8.05
C ASP A 357 -19.81 -5.09 -9.23
N ALA A 358 -18.47 -5.09 -9.11
CA ALA A 358 -17.57 -4.61 -10.16
C ALA A 358 -17.71 -5.41 -11.47
N PHE A 359 -18.06 -6.71 -11.39
CA PHE A 359 -18.08 -7.60 -12.55
C PHE A 359 -19.44 -8.28 -12.78
N GLY A 360 -20.49 -7.86 -12.08
CA GLY A 360 -21.83 -8.44 -12.20
C GLY A 360 -21.89 -9.92 -11.78
N LEU A 361 -21.10 -10.29 -10.77
CA LEU A 361 -21.06 -11.64 -10.21
C LEU A 361 -22.01 -11.75 -9.01
N GLU A 362 -22.40 -12.99 -8.68
CA GLU A 362 -23.08 -13.26 -7.42
C GLU A 362 -22.08 -13.33 -6.26
N SER A 363 -22.44 -12.74 -5.13
CA SER A 363 -21.64 -12.81 -3.91
C SER A 363 -22.27 -13.75 -2.90
N VAL A 364 -21.45 -14.50 -2.19
CA VAL A 364 -21.87 -15.38 -1.09
C VAL A 364 -21.47 -14.74 0.23
N ASP A 365 -22.39 -14.70 1.21
CA ASP A 365 -22.08 -14.20 2.55
C ASP A 365 -20.96 -15.02 3.18
N PRO A 366 -19.79 -14.44 3.49
CA PRO A 366 -18.66 -15.15 4.07
C PRO A 366 -19.01 -15.77 5.44
N ALA A 367 -19.95 -15.20 6.19
CA ALA A 367 -20.38 -15.75 7.47
C ALA A 367 -21.07 -17.14 7.33
N SER A 368 -21.61 -17.45 6.18
CA SER A 368 -22.20 -18.75 5.90
C SER A 368 -21.16 -19.88 5.70
N LEU A 369 -19.89 -19.52 5.44
CA LEU A 369 -18.82 -20.45 5.12
C LEU A 369 -17.92 -20.80 6.31
N VAL A 370 -18.04 -20.07 7.42
CA VAL A 370 -17.21 -20.21 8.62
C VAL A 370 -17.98 -20.78 9.83
N LYS A 371 -19.14 -21.40 9.58
CA LYS A 371 -19.99 -22.03 10.62
C LYS A 371 -19.47 -23.41 11.00
#